data_1dbdfca4ee32076f80662174324b1bb1
#
_entry.id   1dbdfca4ee32076f80662174324b1bb1
#
_cell.length_a   1.000
_cell.length_b   1.000
_cell.length_c   1.000
_cell.angle_alpha   90.00
_cell.angle_beta   90.00
_cell.angle_gamma   90.00
#
_symmetry.space_group_name_H-M   'P 1'
#
loop_
_entity.id
_entity.type
_entity.pdbx_description
1 polymer ?
#
loop_
_entity_poly.entity_id
_entity_poly.type
_entity_poly.pdbx_seq_one_letter_code
_entity_poly.pdbx_strand_id
1 'polypeptide(L)'
;MNTTVSGLSSAISAPLNLASIIFIFLYGYNVMTGRVSLSMHSLLNNVVKIVVVTAMATNADTFNTYVKDIFFGDLANAIGNALNSNPASANVFDYILLKTSARYQEVLAAAWFLEKIMVGLLGSLMIMAVIVFCIGGFIVQMFAQVALVMIIGLGPLFISLYLFNATRKFTDAWITTLINFTILQVLVIMLGTIMCKIILHVLNGTYDSIYFLFPPVVVISIVGAILFRALPGIASALSSGGPYFNAGISSGGQIFTMLSSGAKTGRNAAKSAASTLSGTAGAAAKVAKIGDRGRGRF
;
A
#
# COMPACT_ATOMS: atom_id res chain seq x y z
N MET A 1 5.41 -17.20 12.47
CA MET A 1 4.88 -16.12 13.32
C MET A 1 4.60 -16.58 14.75
N ASN A 2 3.93 -17.72 14.97
CA ASN A 2 3.66 -18.22 16.33
C ASN A 2 4.93 -18.46 17.15
N THR A 3 5.99 -19.00 16.54
CA THR A 3 7.30 -19.22 17.19
C THR A 3 7.99 -17.91 17.60
N THR A 4 7.83 -16.85 16.84
CA THR A 4 8.40 -15.52 17.18
C THR A 4 7.65 -14.91 18.36
N VAL A 5 6.31 -14.97 18.34
CA VAL A 5 5.47 -14.47 19.44
C VAL A 5 5.72 -15.25 20.72
N SER A 6 5.78 -16.59 20.65
CA SER A 6 6.04 -17.42 21.83
C SER A 6 7.45 -17.21 22.39
N GLY A 7 8.47 -17.09 21.51
CA GLY A 7 9.83 -16.78 21.93
C GLY A 7 9.95 -15.42 22.62
N LEU A 8 9.27 -14.40 22.08
CA LEU A 8 9.27 -13.07 22.68
C LEU A 8 8.47 -13.03 23.98
N SER A 9 7.32 -13.69 24.02
CA SER A 9 6.47 -13.81 25.21
C SER A 9 7.22 -14.49 26.37
N SER A 10 7.94 -15.58 26.09
CA SER A 10 8.77 -16.26 27.11
C SER A 10 9.93 -15.38 27.59
N ALA A 11 10.61 -14.66 26.70
CA ALA A 11 11.70 -13.76 27.06
C ALA A 11 11.24 -12.57 27.91
N ILE A 12 10.01 -12.07 27.68
CA ILE A 12 9.44 -10.92 28.41
C ILE A 12 8.82 -11.35 29.75
N SER A 13 8.48 -12.61 29.96
CA SER A 13 7.77 -13.08 31.13
C SER A 13 8.50 -12.76 32.45
N ALA A 14 9.81 -12.99 32.53
CA ALA A 14 10.60 -12.70 33.75
C ALA A 14 10.71 -11.18 34.01
N PRO A 15 11.12 -10.32 33.08
CA PRO A 15 11.15 -8.86 33.29
C PRO A 15 9.76 -8.26 33.56
N LEU A 16 8.69 -8.80 32.96
CA LEU A 16 7.33 -8.31 33.20
C LEU A 16 6.83 -8.66 34.59
N ASN A 17 7.13 -9.84 35.09
CA ASN A 17 6.80 -10.22 36.48
C ASN A 17 7.50 -9.29 37.47
N LEU A 18 8.79 -9.01 37.30
CA LEU A 18 9.52 -8.03 38.10
C LEU A 18 8.93 -6.62 37.98
N ALA A 19 8.59 -6.18 36.77
CA ALA A 19 7.93 -4.89 36.55
C ALA A 19 6.57 -4.80 37.23
N SER A 20 5.79 -5.88 37.27
CA SER A 20 4.50 -5.97 37.98
C SER A 20 4.67 -5.84 39.49
N ILE A 21 5.68 -6.49 40.05
CA ILE A 21 6.01 -6.38 41.50
C ILE A 21 6.43 -4.93 41.81
N ILE A 22 7.30 -4.33 41.04
CA ILE A 22 7.73 -2.93 41.18
C ILE A 22 6.52 -1.99 41.10
N PHE A 23 5.63 -2.23 40.15
CA PHE A 23 4.42 -1.41 39.96
C PHE A 23 3.54 -1.47 41.23
N ILE A 24 3.28 -2.66 41.75
CA ILE A 24 2.49 -2.86 43.02
C ILE A 24 3.16 -2.14 44.18
N PHE A 25 4.48 -2.28 44.33
CA PHE A 25 5.25 -1.61 45.38
C PHE A 25 5.13 -0.09 45.28
N LEU A 26 5.35 0.48 44.08
CA LEU A 26 5.24 1.93 43.87
C LEU A 26 3.81 2.43 44.08
N TYR A 27 2.81 1.65 43.67
CA TYR A 27 1.41 2.00 43.95
C TYR A 27 1.11 2.03 45.44
N GLY A 28 1.53 1.01 46.18
CA GLY A 28 1.41 0.96 47.64
C GLY A 28 2.13 2.12 48.34
N TYR A 29 3.33 2.47 47.90
CA TYR A 29 4.07 3.62 48.39
C TYR A 29 3.33 4.95 48.18
N ASN A 30 2.74 5.15 46.96
CA ASN A 30 1.96 6.35 46.66
C ASN A 30 0.67 6.42 47.53
N VAL A 31 0.06 5.31 47.86
CA VAL A 31 -1.09 5.26 48.76
C VAL A 31 -0.67 5.61 50.18
N MET A 32 0.45 5.05 50.69
CA MET A 32 0.96 5.33 52.03
C MET A 32 1.37 6.81 52.19
N THR A 33 1.91 7.42 51.16
CA THR A 33 2.29 8.84 51.18
C THR A 33 1.12 9.80 50.93
N GLY A 34 -0.13 9.28 50.81
CA GLY A 34 -1.32 10.11 50.57
C GLY A 34 -1.42 10.76 49.22
N ARG A 35 -0.53 10.42 48.26
CA ARG A 35 -0.54 10.95 46.88
C ARG A 35 -1.68 10.38 46.05
N VAL A 36 -2.17 9.19 46.38
CA VAL A 36 -3.30 8.53 45.74
C VAL A 36 -4.30 8.13 46.83
N SER A 37 -5.56 8.52 46.65
CA SER A 37 -6.63 8.10 47.57
C SER A 37 -6.88 6.61 47.44
N LEU A 38 -7.02 5.92 48.58
CA LEU A 38 -7.35 4.49 48.63
C LEU A 38 -8.84 4.31 48.28
N SER A 39 -9.15 4.32 46.99
CA SER A 39 -10.47 4.00 46.47
C SER A 39 -10.49 2.55 46.00
N MET A 40 -11.47 1.77 46.40
CA MET A 40 -11.67 0.39 45.94
C MET A 40 -11.72 0.31 44.44
N HIS A 41 -12.31 1.32 43.78
CA HIS A 41 -12.41 1.41 42.33
C HIS A 41 -11.02 1.59 41.64
N SER A 42 -10.15 2.46 42.20
CA SER A 42 -8.80 2.66 41.65
C SER A 42 -7.91 1.44 41.86
N LEU A 43 -8.06 0.74 42.97
CA LEU A 43 -7.34 -0.50 43.27
C LEU A 43 -7.77 -1.60 42.27
N LEU A 44 -9.07 -1.83 42.10
CA LEU A 44 -9.60 -2.79 41.13
C LEU A 44 -9.11 -2.50 39.70
N ASN A 45 -9.15 -1.26 39.24
CA ASN A 45 -8.68 -0.88 37.93
C ASN A 45 -7.19 -1.22 37.72
N ASN A 46 -6.35 -0.98 38.73
CA ASN A 46 -4.93 -1.31 38.66
C ASN A 46 -4.67 -2.82 38.66
N VAL A 47 -5.42 -3.57 39.46
CA VAL A 47 -5.32 -5.05 39.50
C VAL A 47 -5.75 -5.63 38.15
N VAL A 48 -6.90 -5.21 37.60
CA VAL A 48 -7.37 -5.64 36.29
C VAL A 48 -6.35 -5.32 35.22
N LYS A 49 -5.77 -4.12 35.25
CA LYS A 49 -4.71 -3.69 34.30
C LYS A 49 -3.51 -4.65 34.36
N ILE A 50 -3.00 -4.98 35.53
CA ILE A 50 -1.86 -5.91 35.70
C ILE A 50 -2.22 -7.29 35.14
N VAL A 51 -3.38 -7.82 35.51
CA VAL A 51 -3.82 -9.16 35.09
C VAL A 51 -3.94 -9.24 33.58
N VAL A 52 -4.61 -8.26 32.96
CA VAL A 52 -4.79 -8.22 31.51
C VAL A 52 -3.45 -8.08 30.78
N VAL A 53 -2.60 -7.15 31.20
CA VAL A 53 -1.27 -6.93 30.59
C VAL A 53 -0.41 -8.20 30.73
N THR A 54 -0.36 -8.81 31.92
CA THR A 54 0.42 -10.03 32.13
C THR A 54 -0.13 -11.19 31.31
N ALA A 55 -1.44 -11.42 31.30
CA ALA A 55 -2.06 -12.50 30.54
C ALA A 55 -1.79 -12.35 29.03
N MET A 56 -1.91 -11.14 28.46
CA MET A 56 -1.69 -10.91 27.05
C MET A 56 -0.21 -10.90 26.65
N ALA A 57 0.69 -10.46 27.52
CA ALA A 57 2.11 -10.40 27.20
C ALA A 57 2.85 -11.74 27.43
N THR A 58 2.43 -12.55 28.40
CA THR A 58 3.11 -13.82 28.76
C THR A 58 2.46 -15.05 28.12
N ASN A 59 1.17 -14.98 27.76
CA ASN A 59 0.46 -16.10 27.14
C ASN A 59 0.30 -15.88 25.65
N ALA A 60 1.15 -16.57 24.87
CA ALA A 60 1.16 -16.46 23.41
C ALA A 60 -0.17 -16.89 22.77
N ASP A 61 -0.88 -17.87 23.34
CA ASP A 61 -2.15 -18.34 22.81
C ASP A 61 -3.25 -17.28 22.97
N THR A 62 -3.32 -16.66 24.17
CA THR A 62 -4.24 -15.55 24.43
C THR A 62 -3.97 -14.39 23.49
N PHE A 63 -2.71 -14.01 23.31
CA PHE A 63 -2.33 -12.96 22.38
C PHE A 63 -2.70 -13.29 20.92
N ASN A 64 -2.41 -14.50 20.47
CA ASN A 64 -2.72 -14.93 19.12
C ASN A 64 -4.23 -14.90 18.83
N THR A 65 -5.05 -15.40 19.76
CA THR A 65 -6.51 -15.44 19.59
C THR A 65 -7.14 -14.05 19.56
N TYR A 66 -6.76 -13.18 20.48
CA TYR A 66 -7.41 -11.87 20.61
C TYR A 66 -6.79 -10.75 19.78
N VAL A 67 -5.54 -10.88 19.36
CA VAL A 67 -4.86 -9.82 18.59
C VAL A 67 -4.58 -10.29 17.17
N LYS A 68 -3.84 -11.39 17.02
CA LYS A 68 -3.42 -11.84 15.70
C LYS A 68 -4.58 -12.22 14.80
N ASP A 69 -5.50 -13.06 15.27
CA ASP A 69 -6.56 -13.62 14.43
C ASP A 69 -7.53 -12.51 14.01
N ILE A 70 -7.91 -11.60 14.92
CA ILE A 70 -8.79 -10.48 14.62
C ILE A 70 -8.17 -9.53 13.60
N PHE A 71 -6.93 -9.07 13.82
CA PHE A 71 -6.33 -8.01 13.00
C PHE A 71 -5.68 -8.53 11.71
N PHE A 72 -5.19 -9.77 11.70
CA PHE A 72 -4.47 -10.31 10.54
C PHE A 72 -5.37 -11.04 9.54
N GLY A 73 -6.36 -11.79 10.00
CA GLY A 73 -7.13 -12.68 9.15
C GLY A 73 -8.61 -12.36 9.06
N ASP A 74 -9.28 -12.35 10.20
CA ASP A 74 -10.74 -12.38 10.25
C ASP A 74 -11.39 -11.14 9.66
N LEU A 75 -10.87 -9.96 9.96
CA LEU A 75 -11.43 -8.69 9.47
C LEU A 75 -11.26 -8.53 7.96
N ALA A 76 -10.07 -8.81 7.43
CA ALA A 76 -9.78 -8.69 6.01
C ALA A 76 -10.55 -9.74 5.20
N ASN A 77 -10.63 -10.97 5.70
CA ASN A 77 -11.38 -12.05 5.06
C ASN A 77 -12.89 -11.82 5.12
N ALA A 78 -13.42 -11.37 6.25
CA ALA A 78 -14.85 -11.05 6.38
C ALA A 78 -15.29 -9.97 5.38
N ILE A 79 -14.48 -8.92 5.22
CA ILE A 79 -14.76 -7.84 4.26
C ILE A 79 -14.57 -8.34 2.82
N GLY A 80 -13.52 -9.10 2.55
CA GLY A 80 -13.28 -9.72 1.25
C GLY A 80 -14.46 -10.61 0.83
N ASN A 81 -14.96 -11.43 1.73
CA ASN A 81 -16.11 -12.30 1.49
C ASN A 81 -17.42 -11.52 1.31
N ALA A 82 -17.62 -10.43 2.06
CA ALA A 82 -18.79 -9.57 1.91
C ALA A 82 -18.85 -8.83 0.56
N LEU A 83 -17.68 -8.48 0.01
CA LEU A 83 -17.56 -7.80 -1.29
C LEU A 83 -17.61 -8.76 -2.48
N ASN A 84 -17.11 -9.97 -2.31
CA ASN A 84 -17.12 -11.03 -3.31
C ASN A 84 -18.18 -12.06 -2.97
N SER A 85 -19.26 -12.04 -3.71
CA SER A 85 -20.23 -13.15 -3.71
C SER A 85 -19.69 -14.47 -4.29
N ASN A 86 -18.40 -14.53 -4.65
CA ASN A 86 -17.75 -15.71 -5.21
C ASN A 86 -16.51 -16.09 -4.36
N PRO A 87 -16.56 -17.20 -3.60
CA PRO A 87 -15.51 -17.59 -2.64
C PRO A 87 -14.19 -18.05 -3.29
N ALA A 88 -14.10 -18.08 -4.60
CA ALA A 88 -12.91 -18.55 -5.33
C ALA A 88 -11.81 -17.49 -5.51
N SER A 89 -11.97 -16.28 -5.00
CA SER A 89 -11.01 -15.20 -5.24
C SER A 89 -10.02 -14.99 -4.09
N ALA A 90 -9.22 -16.00 -3.81
CA ALA A 90 -8.02 -15.79 -3.00
C ALA A 90 -7.09 -14.72 -3.63
N ASN A 91 -7.20 -14.49 -4.94
CA ASN A 91 -6.42 -13.51 -5.68
C ASN A 91 -7.28 -12.79 -6.72
N VAL A 92 -7.91 -11.68 -6.30
CA VAL A 92 -8.70 -10.81 -7.20
C VAL A 92 -7.87 -10.38 -8.42
N PHE A 93 -6.57 -10.16 -8.23
CA PHE A 93 -5.64 -9.75 -9.28
C PHE A 93 -5.37 -10.86 -10.32
N ASP A 94 -5.24 -12.11 -9.88
CA ASP A 94 -5.05 -13.25 -10.79
C ASP A 94 -6.29 -13.48 -11.65
N TYR A 95 -7.47 -13.38 -11.05
CA TYR A 95 -8.73 -13.55 -11.75
C TYR A 95 -8.90 -12.53 -12.89
N ILE A 96 -8.55 -11.25 -12.66
CA ILE A 96 -8.67 -10.23 -13.69
C ILE A 96 -7.66 -10.43 -14.83
N LEU A 97 -6.43 -10.85 -14.50
CA LEU A 97 -5.43 -11.19 -15.52
C LEU A 97 -5.88 -12.33 -16.42
N LEU A 98 -6.41 -13.41 -15.82
CA LEU A 98 -6.93 -14.55 -16.57
C LEU A 98 -8.10 -14.16 -17.46
N LYS A 99 -9.06 -13.38 -16.96
CA LYS A 99 -10.21 -12.92 -17.76
C LYS A 99 -9.80 -11.96 -18.88
N THR A 100 -8.87 -11.06 -18.60
CA THR A 100 -8.37 -10.11 -19.63
C THR A 100 -7.60 -10.85 -20.71
N SER A 101 -6.76 -11.82 -20.35
CA SER A 101 -6.00 -12.61 -21.32
C SER A 101 -6.92 -13.53 -22.14
N ALA A 102 -7.95 -14.11 -21.55
CA ALA A 102 -8.95 -14.92 -22.27
C ALA A 102 -9.71 -14.08 -23.29
N ARG A 103 -10.19 -12.89 -22.90
CA ARG A 103 -10.88 -11.97 -23.82
C ARG A 103 -9.98 -11.50 -24.95
N TYR A 104 -8.72 -11.21 -24.66
CA TYR A 104 -7.73 -10.87 -25.71
C TYR A 104 -7.56 -12.01 -26.72
N GLN A 105 -7.46 -13.26 -26.26
CA GLN A 105 -7.34 -14.43 -27.12
C GLN A 105 -8.58 -14.61 -28.03
N GLU A 106 -9.78 -14.40 -27.50
CA GLU A 106 -11.03 -14.46 -28.28
C GLU A 106 -11.03 -13.42 -29.42
N VAL A 107 -10.68 -12.16 -29.11
CA VAL A 107 -10.63 -11.07 -30.10
C VAL A 107 -9.53 -11.32 -31.12
N LEU A 108 -8.38 -11.83 -30.71
CA LEU A 108 -7.27 -12.16 -31.61
C LEU A 108 -7.63 -13.31 -32.57
N ALA A 109 -8.39 -14.31 -32.09
CA ALA A 109 -8.84 -15.43 -32.92
C ALA A 109 -9.86 -14.99 -33.98
N ALA A 110 -10.73 -14.04 -33.67
CA ALA A 110 -11.75 -13.51 -34.55
C ALA A 110 -11.22 -12.53 -35.61
N ALA A 111 -10.02 -11.96 -35.41
CA ALA A 111 -9.44 -10.95 -36.28
C ALA A 111 -8.90 -11.52 -37.62
N TRP A 112 -9.06 -10.79 -38.73
CA TRP A 112 -8.49 -11.15 -40.04
C TRP A 112 -6.98 -10.89 -40.05
N PHE A 113 -6.27 -11.45 -41.07
CA PHE A 113 -4.79 -11.50 -41.07
C PHE A 113 -4.10 -10.14 -40.90
N LEU A 114 -4.56 -9.10 -41.57
CA LEU A 114 -4.00 -7.74 -41.44
C LEU A 114 -4.39 -7.06 -40.13
N GLU A 115 -5.58 -7.35 -39.61
CA GLU A 115 -6.04 -6.83 -38.32
C GLU A 115 -5.31 -7.49 -37.15
N LYS A 116 -4.84 -8.74 -37.29
CA LYS A 116 -4.12 -9.46 -36.24
C LYS A 116 -2.92 -8.70 -35.71
N ILE A 117 -2.20 -7.98 -36.58
CA ILE A 117 -1.02 -7.19 -36.13
C ILE A 117 -1.46 -6.01 -35.25
N MET A 118 -2.50 -5.28 -35.65
CA MET A 118 -3.04 -4.16 -34.85
C MET A 118 -3.69 -4.63 -33.58
N VAL A 119 -4.51 -5.69 -33.63
CA VAL A 119 -5.15 -6.32 -32.46
C VAL A 119 -4.07 -6.86 -31.51
N GLY A 120 -3.01 -7.47 -32.03
CA GLY A 120 -1.87 -7.96 -31.26
C GLY A 120 -1.16 -6.83 -30.50
N LEU A 121 -0.89 -5.71 -31.18
CA LEU A 121 -0.22 -4.57 -30.57
C LEU A 121 -1.09 -3.89 -29.48
N LEU A 122 -2.35 -3.57 -29.82
CA LEU A 122 -3.27 -2.93 -28.88
C LEU A 122 -3.60 -3.84 -27.69
N GLY A 123 -3.83 -5.14 -27.94
CA GLY A 123 -4.11 -6.11 -26.90
C GLY A 123 -2.92 -6.34 -25.97
N SER A 124 -1.69 -6.35 -26.49
CA SER A 124 -0.50 -6.44 -25.65
C SER A 124 -0.33 -5.22 -24.75
N LEU A 125 -0.59 -4.01 -25.24
CA LEU A 125 -0.61 -2.80 -24.43
C LEU A 125 -1.72 -2.81 -23.38
N MET A 126 -2.90 -3.36 -23.69
CA MET A 126 -4.00 -3.52 -22.73
C MET A 126 -3.60 -4.46 -21.60
N ILE A 127 -3.02 -5.62 -21.92
CA ILE A 127 -2.54 -6.58 -20.91
C ILE A 127 -1.45 -5.94 -20.06
N MET A 128 -0.50 -5.23 -20.65
CA MET A 128 0.55 -4.51 -19.91
C MET A 128 -0.03 -3.50 -18.93
N ALA A 129 -1.06 -2.75 -19.29
CA ALA A 129 -1.73 -1.81 -18.40
C ALA A 129 -2.41 -2.53 -17.20
N VAL A 130 -3.08 -3.66 -17.47
CA VAL A 130 -3.68 -4.49 -16.40
C VAL A 130 -2.61 -5.12 -15.51
N ILE A 131 -1.49 -5.56 -16.05
CA ILE A 131 -0.34 -6.07 -15.26
C ILE A 131 0.19 -4.98 -14.32
N VAL A 132 0.39 -3.75 -14.80
CA VAL A 132 0.85 -2.62 -13.97
C VAL A 132 -0.14 -2.33 -12.83
N PHE A 133 -1.44 -2.38 -13.10
CA PHE A 133 -2.49 -2.26 -12.09
C PHE A 133 -2.39 -3.38 -11.04
N CYS A 134 -2.27 -4.63 -11.46
CA CYS A 134 -2.16 -5.80 -10.57
C CYS A 134 -0.90 -5.74 -9.70
N ILE A 135 0.24 -5.38 -10.29
CA ILE A 135 1.51 -5.22 -9.56
C ILE A 135 1.39 -4.11 -8.51
N GLY A 136 0.78 -2.97 -8.86
CA GLY A 136 0.55 -1.87 -7.93
C GLY A 136 -0.27 -2.28 -6.71
N GLY A 137 -1.38 -2.98 -6.92
CA GLY A 137 -2.22 -3.51 -5.85
C GLY A 137 -1.52 -4.57 -5.01
N PHE A 138 -0.83 -5.51 -5.66
CA PHE A 138 -0.10 -6.58 -4.98
C PHE A 138 1.04 -6.06 -4.09
N ILE A 139 1.81 -5.08 -4.55
CA ILE A 139 2.89 -4.47 -3.77
C ILE A 139 2.33 -3.84 -2.48
N VAL A 140 1.26 -3.05 -2.57
CA VAL A 140 0.67 -2.40 -1.39
C VAL A 140 0.08 -3.42 -0.44
N GLN A 141 -0.55 -4.48 -0.95
CA GLN A 141 -1.11 -5.57 -0.15
C GLN A 141 -0.02 -6.34 0.59
N MET A 142 1.05 -6.75 -0.10
CA MET A 142 2.19 -7.44 0.51
C MET A 142 2.88 -6.58 1.55
N PHE A 143 3.06 -5.28 1.27
CA PHE A 143 3.60 -4.34 2.24
C PHE A 143 2.76 -4.28 3.52
N ALA A 144 1.45 -4.17 3.40
CA ALA A 144 0.54 -4.15 4.56
C ALA A 144 0.62 -5.45 5.37
N GLN A 145 0.63 -6.62 4.71
CA GLN A 145 0.71 -7.92 5.37
C GLN A 145 2.04 -8.12 6.10
N VAL A 146 3.16 -7.82 5.45
CA VAL A 146 4.50 -7.94 6.07
C VAL A 146 4.62 -7.00 7.27
N ALA A 147 4.17 -5.75 7.13
CA ALA A 147 4.16 -4.78 8.23
C ALA A 147 3.32 -5.27 9.41
N LEU A 148 2.11 -5.80 9.17
CA LEU A 148 1.27 -6.39 10.22
C LEU A 148 1.96 -7.54 10.94
N VAL A 149 2.59 -8.48 10.21
CA VAL A 149 3.34 -9.58 10.80
C VAL A 149 4.44 -9.08 11.75
N MET A 150 5.19 -8.07 11.31
CA MET A 150 6.28 -7.48 12.11
C MET A 150 5.73 -6.78 13.36
N ILE A 151 4.68 -5.97 13.23
CA ILE A 151 4.09 -5.20 14.33
C ILE A 151 3.43 -6.12 15.34
N ILE A 152 2.67 -7.13 14.90
CA ILE A 152 2.06 -8.13 15.79
C ILE A 152 3.14 -8.97 16.48
N GLY A 153 4.22 -9.32 15.79
CA GLY A 153 5.33 -10.06 16.38
C GLY A 153 5.98 -9.34 17.56
N LEU A 154 5.98 -8.01 17.58
CA LEU A 154 6.47 -7.18 18.69
C LEU A 154 5.42 -6.91 19.78
N GLY A 155 4.18 -7.41 19.59
CA GLY A 155 3.05 -7.14 20.45
C GLY A 155 3.28 -7.36 21.94
N PRO A 156 3.78 -8.53 22.39
CA PRO A 156 4.00 -8.79 23.81
C PRO A 156 4.89 -7.75 24.49
N LEU A 157 5.90 -7.24 23.78
CA LEU A 157 6.78 -6.18 24.29
C LEU A 157 6.00 -4.86 24.46
N PHE A 158 5.27 -4.41 23.45
CA PHE A 158 4.52 -3.15 23.54
C PHE A 158 3.37 -3.22 24.55
N ILE A 159 2.71 -4.37 24.70
CA ILE A 159 1.66 -4.57 25.70
C ILE A 159 2.25 -4.48 27.10
N SER A 160 3.44 -5.04 27.36
CA SER A 160 4.09 -4.95 28.66
C SER A 160 4.41 -3.50 29.07
N LEU A 161 4.72 -2.62 28.11
CA LEU A 161 4.98 -1.20 28.35
C LEU A 161 3.73 -0.42 28.80
N TYR A 162 2.53 -0.97 28.61
CA TYR A 162 1.29 -0.35 29.10
C TYR A 162 1.21 -0.27 30.64
N LEU A 163 2.00 -1.07 31.34
CA LEU A 163 1.97 -1.14 32.81
C LEU A 163 2.30 0.24 33.44
N PHE A 164 3.29 0.93 32.92
CA PHE A 164 3.73 2.21 33.47
C PHE A 164 3.19 3.39 32.65
N ASN A 165 2.69 4.43 33.34
CA ASN A 165 2.14 5.62 32.69
C ASN A 165 3.17 6.36 31.81
N ALA A 166 4.46 6.32 32.16
CA ALA A 166 5.54 6.93 31.40
C ALA A 166 5.76 6.28 30.03
N THR A 167 5.54 4.95 29.92
CA THR A 167 5.76 4.17 28.69
C THR A 167 4.49 3.87 27.91
N ARG A 168 3.32 4.14 28.48
CA ARG A 168 2.01 3.88 27.86
C ARG A 168 1.88 4.46 26.46
N LYS A 169 2.45 5.62 26.21
CA LYS A 169 2.47 6.26 24.88
C LYS A 169 3.05 5.37 23.77
N PHE A 170 3.97 4.47 24.09
CA PHE A 170 4.53 3.54 23.11
C PHE A 170 3.52 2.44 22.74
N THR A 171 2.74 1.96 23.72
CA THR A 171 1.65 1.00 23.46
C THR A 171 0.54 1.66 22.64
N ASP A 172 0.16 2.90 22.96
CA ASP A 172 -0.86 3.64 22.22
C ASP A 172 -0.41 3.87 20.74
N ALA A 173 0.88 4.21 20.53
CA ALA A 173 1.44 4.34 19.18
C ALA A 173 1.48 3.00 18.43
N TRP A 174 1.80 1.89 19.13
CA TRP A 174 1.79 0.55 18.55
C TRP A 174 0.38 0.14 18.11
N ILE A 175 -0.65 0.36 18.94
CA ILE A 175 -2.05 0.07 18.60
C ILE A 175 -2.48 0.90 17.39
N THR A 176 -2.15 2.19 17.36
CA THR A 176 -2.47 3.07 16.23
C THR A 176 -1.84 2.57 14.93
N THR A 177 -0.59 2.12 14.99
CA THR A 177 0.13 1.58 13.84
C THR A 177 -0.49 0.26 13.37
N LEU A 178 -0.86 -0.62 14.30
CA LEU A 178 -1.55 -1.88 14.01
C LEU A 178 -2.88 -1.63 13.29
N ILE A 179 -3.69 -0.71 13.80
CA ILE A 179 -4.96 -0.31 13.18
C ILE A 179 -4.71 0.28 11.78
N ASN A 180 -3.67 1.09 11.60
CA ASN A 180 -3.33 1.69 10.30
C ASN A 180 -3.10 0.63 9.22
N PHE A 181 -2.26 -0.37 9.49
CA PHE A 181 -1.97 -1.42 8.50
C PHE A 181 -3.14 -2.37 8.29
N THR A 182 -3.97 -2.60 9.31
CA THR A 182 -5.21 -3.37 9.15
C THR A 182 -6.20 -2.64 8.22
N ILE A 183 -6.41 -1.34 8.45
CA ILE A 183 -7.24 -0.50 7.56
C ILE A 183 -6.65 -0.48 6.14
N LEU A 184 -5.33 -0.37 5.99
CA LEU A 184 -4.68 -0.39 4.69
C LEU A 184 -4.97 -1.69 3.94
N GLN A 185 -4.87 -2.84 4.60
CA GLN A 185 -5.18 -4.14 3.99
C GLN A 185 -6.64 -4.21 3.50
N VAL A 186 -7.57 -3.76 4.34
CA VAL A 186 -8.99 -3.68 3.99
C VAL A 186 -9.23 -2.78 2.77
N LEU A 187 -8.64 -1.58 2.76
CA LEU A 187 -8.78 -0.63 1.65
C LEU A 187 -8.24 -1.17 0.34
N VAL A 188 -7.12 -1.91 0.37
CA VAL A 188 -6.55 -2.55 -0.83
C VAL A 188 -7.51 -3.59 -1.40
N ILE A 189 -8.10 -4.45 -0.55
CA ILE A 189 -9.07 -5.45 -0.97
C ILE A 189 -10.32 -4.79 -1.55
N MET A 190 -10.85 -3.76 -0.88
CA MET A 190 -12.03 -3.02 -1.36
C MET A 190 -11.78 -2.36 -2.71
N LEU A 191 -10.70 -1.59 -2.84
CA LEU A 191 -10.36 -0.90 -4.09
C LEU A 191 -10.09 -1.92 -5.21
N GLY A 192 -9.31 -2.97 -4.93
CA GLY A 192 -9.02 -4.04 -5.89
C GLY A 192 -10.30 -4.69 -6.42
N THR A 193 -11.22 -5.04 -5.53
CA THR A 193 -12.51 -5.65 -5.90
C THR A 193 -13.39 -4.70 -6.74
N ILE A 194 -13.48 -3.43 -6.37
CA ILE A 194 -14.26 -2.43 -7.11
C ILE A 194 -13.67 -2.24 -8.52
N MET A 195 -12.36 -2.03 -8.63
CA MET A 195 -11.70 -1.84 -9.93
C MET A 195 -11.81 -3.09 -10.79
N CYS A 196 -11.67 -4.29 -10.19
CA CYS A 196 -11.88 -5.56 -10.88
C CYS A 196 -13.29 -5.67 -11.47
N LYS A 197 -14.33 -5.35 -10.69
CA LYS A 197 -15.72 -5.37 -11.19
C LYS A 197 -15.94 -4.40 -12.34
N ILE A 198 -15.36 -3.20 -12.27
CA ILE A 198 -15.44 -2.20 -13.35
C ILE A 198 -14.75 -2.72 -14.62
N ILE A 199 -13.53 -3.25 -14.52
CA ILE A 199 -12.82 -3.81 -15.69
C ILE A 199 -13.59 -5.01 -16.27
N LEU A 200 -14.12 -5.91 -15.44
CA LEU A 200 -14.92 -7.05 -15.89
C LEU A 200 -16.20 -6.61 -16.57
N HIS A 201 -16.86 -5.55 -16.08
CA HIS A 201 -18.03 -4.99 -16.73
C HIS A 201 -17.71 -4.51 -18.14
N VAL A 202 -16.59 -3.83 -18.33
CA VAL A 202 -16.12 -3.40 -19.64
C VAL A 202 -15.74 -4.60 -20.52
N LEU A 203 -15.02 -5.59 -20.00
CA LEU A 203 -14.62 -6.79 -20.74
C LEU A 203 -15.80 -7.64 -21.23
N ASN A 204 -16.89 -7.69 -20.47
CA ASN A 204 -18.11 -8.43 -20.79
C ASN A 204 -19.05 -7.63 -21.71
N GLY A 205 -18.74 -6.35 -21.99
CA GLY A 205 -19.51 -5.56 -22.94
C GLY A 205 -19.41 -6.13 -24.36
N THR A 206 -20.48 -5.98 -25.15
CA THR A 206 -20.55 -6.37 -26.57
C THR A 206 -19.83 -5.33 -27.42
N TYR A 207 -18.52 -5.44 -27.49
CA TYR A 207 -17.71 -4.59 -28.37
C TYR A 207 -17.27 -5.42 -29.58
N ASP A 208 -17.68 -5.00 -30.77
CA ASP A 208 -17.37 -5.69 -32.04
C ASP A 208 -15.90 -5.50 -32.46
N SER A 209 -15.19 -4.57 -31.82
CA SER A 209 -13.82 -4.24 -32.17
C SER A 209 -12.95 -3.91 -30.95
N ILE A 210 -11.69 -4.33 -30.97
CA ILE A 210 -10.70 -4.04 -29.93
C ILE A 210 -10.48 -2.52 -29.74
N TYR A 211 -10.72 -1.72 -30.77
CA TYR A 211 -10.56 -0.26 -30.72
C TYR A 211 -11.46 0.41 -29.69
N PHE A 212 -12.64 -0.14 -29.44
CA PHE A 212 -13.57 0.35 -28.42
C PHE A 212 -13.31 -0.27 -27.04
N LEU A 213 -12.76 -1.48 -26.98
CA LEU A 213 -12.44 -2.18 -25.74
C LEU A 213 -11.15 -1.66 -25.10
N PHE A 214 -10.13 -1.35 -25.90
CA PHE A 214 -8.79 -0.97 -25.45
C PHE A 214 -8.77 0.30 -24.57
N PRO A 215 -9.34 1.46 -24.99
CA PRO A 215 -9.18 2.69 -24.23
C PRO A 215 -9.76 2.64 -22.81
N PRO A 216 -11.00 2.16 -22.57
CA PRO A 216 -11.56 2.15 -21.22
C PRO A 216 -10.79 1.23 -20.27
N VAL A 217 -10.35 0.04 -20.72
CA VAL A 217 -9.60 -0.89 -19.88
C VAL A 217 -8.25 -0.27 -19.47
N VAL A 218 -7.54 0.36 -20.41
CA VAL A 218 -6.25 1.01 -20.13
C VAL A 218 -6.43 2.18 -19.16
N VAL A 219 -7.41 3.04 -19.38
CA VAL A 219 -7.68 4.19 -18.50
C VAL A 219 -8.03 3.73 -17.09
N ILE A 220 -8.94 2.76 -16.94
CA ILE A 220 -9.35 2.23 -15.64
C ILE A 220 -8.14 1.59 -14.91
N SER A 221 -7.31 0.84 -15.63
CA SER A 221 -6.11 0.20 -15.07
C SER A 221 -5.09 1.23 -14.56
N ILE A 222 -4.84 2.30 -15.33
CA ILE A 222 -3.93 3.37 -14.93
C ILE A 222 -4.48 4.14 -13.71
N VAL A 223 -5.75 4.50 -13.73
CA VAL A 223 -6.42 5.17 -12.61
C VAL A 223 -6.37 4.29 -11.36
N GLY A 224 -6.66 3.00 -11.48
CA GLY A 224 -6.57 2.05 -10.38
C GLY A 224 -5.17 1.96 -9.79
N ALA A 225 -4.14 1.89 -10.62
CA ALA A 225 -2.73 1.87 -10.19
C ALA A 225 -2.34 3.15 -9.42
N ILE A 226 -2.83 4.31 -9.85
CA ILE A 226 -2.63 5.59 -9.15
C ILE A 226 -3.36 5.61 -7.80
N LEU A 227 -4.59 5.09 -7.75
CA LEU A 227 -5.38 5.03 -6.52
C LEU A 227 -4.73 4.11 -5.48
N PHE A 228 -4.14 2.98 -5.85
CA PHE A 228 -3.40 2.12 -4.90
C PHE A 228 -2.28 2.87 -4.19
N ARG A 229 -1.61 3.77 -4.88
CA ARG A 229 -0.54 4.59 -4.30
C ARG A 229 -1.04 5.60 -3.25
N ALA A 230 -2.30 6.01 -3.33
CA ALA A 230 -2.91 6.93 -2.36
C ALA A 230 -3.40 6.23 -1.08
N LEU A 231 -3.63 4.90 -1.12
CA LEU A 231 -4.21 4.15 0.00
C LEU A 231 -3.44 4.26 1.32
N PRO A 232 -2.08 4.20 1.37
CA PRO A 232 -1.36 4.33 2.63
C PRO A 232 -1.62 5.67 3.34
N GLY A 233 -1.76 6.75 2.56
CA GLY A 233 -2.13 8.06 3.10
C GLY A 233 -3.54 8.10 3.69
N ILE A 234 -4.50 7.47 3.02
CA ILE A 234 -5.89 7.35 3.49
C ILE A 234 -5.95 6.50 4.76
N ALA A 235 -5.26 5.37 4.79
CA ALA A 235 -5.20 4.49 5.96
C ALA A 235 -4.63 5.22 7.19
N SER A 236 -3.54 5.97 7.02
CA SER A 236 -2.93 6.74 8.11
C SER A 236 -3.85 7.85 8.62
N ALA A 237 -4.61 8.51 7.75
CA ALA A 237 -5.60 9.51 8.12
C ALA A 237 -6.73 8.90 8.94
N LEU A 238 -7.21 7.72 8.57
CA LEU A 238 -8.29 7.03 9.28
C LEU A 238 -7.85 6.50 10.64
N SER A 239 -6.61 5.99 10.76
CA SER A 239 -6.10 5.41 12.00
C SER A 239 -5.73 6.45 13.06
N SER A 240 -5.24 7.62 12.66
CA SER A 240 -4.82 8.69 13.57
C SER A 240 -5.91 9.68 13.94
N GLY A 241 -7.10 9.56 13.31
CA GLY A 241 -8.22 10.50 13.55
C GLY A 241 -7.93 11.95 13.13
N GLY A 242 -6.85 12.18 12.39
CA GLY A 242 -6.40 13.52 12.00
C GLY A 242 -6.82 13.92 10.58
N PRO A 243 -6.85 15.22 10.28
CA PRO A 243 -7.26 15.76 8.99
C PRO A 243 -6.16 15.62 7.90
N TYR A 244 -5.56 14.45 7.78
CA TYR A 244 -4.49 14.18 6.79
C TYR A 244 -5.00 13.91 5.36
N PHE A 245 -6.25 14.33 5.06
CA PHE A 245 -6.79 14.24 3.70
C PHE A 245 -5.94 15.00 2.67
N ASN A 246 -5.17 16.00 3.13
CA ASN A 246 -4.25 16.75 2.27
C ASN A 246 -2.97 15.99 1.88
N ALA A 247 -2.49 15.02 2.68
CA ALA A 247 -1.27 14.30 2.38
C ALA A 247 -1.42 13.29 1.23
N GLY A 248 -2.60 12.68 1.10
CA GLY A 248 -2.92 11.76 -0.01
C GLY A 248 -3.06 12.49 -1.36
N ILE A 249 -3.63 13.69 -1.35
CA ILE A 249 -3.80 14.51 -2.57
C ILE A 249 -2.48 15.19 -2.97
N SER A 250 -1.62 15.53 -2.02
CA SER A 250 -0.29 16.09 -2.33
C SER A 250 0.63 15.08 -3.03
N SER A 251 0.50 13.77 -2.74
CA SER A 251 1.22 12.74 -3.50
C SER A 251 0.71 12.60 -4.93
N GLY A 252 -0.60 12.81 -5.18
CA GLY A 252 -1.16 12.93 -6.53
C GLY A 252 -0.64 14.14 -7.28
N GLY A 253 -0.46 15.28 -6.59
CA GLY A 253 0.17 16.49 -7.13
C GLY A 253 1.66 16.28 -7.47
N GLN A 254 2.39 15.48 -6.70
CA GLN A 254 3.78 15.12 -7.00
C GLN A 254 3.90 14.21 -8.23
N ILE A 255 2.94 13.31 -8.47
CA ILE A 255 2.92 12.52 -9.71
C ILE A 255 2.66 13.43 -10.92
N PHE A 256 1.74 14.38 -10.80
CA PHE A 256 1.48 15.35 -11.86
C PHE A 256 2.69 16.26 -12.12
N THR A 257 3.41 16.68 -11.06
CA THR A 257 4.66 17.45 -11.20
C THR A 257 5.80 16.60 -11.76
N MET A 258 5.92 15.30 -11.42
CA MET A 258 6.89 14.40 -12.03
C MET A 258 6.59 14.12 -13.50
N LEU A 259 5.33 13.91 -13.87
CA LEU A 259 4.91 13.78 -15.27
C LEU A 259 5.15 15.07 -16.05
N SER A 260 4.84 16.23 -15.46
CA SER A 260 5.07 17.53 -16.09
C SER A 260 6.55 17.90 -16.16
N SER A 261 7.37 17.52 -15.19
CA SER A 261 8.82 17.71 -15.22
C SER A 261 9.52 16.76 -16.20
N GLY A 262 9.05 15.51 -16.30
CA GLY A 262 9.49 14.57 -17.33
C GLY A 262 9.19 15.09 -18.75
N ALA A 263 8.01 15.65 -18.96
CA ALA A 263 7.64 16.30 -20.23
C ALA A 263 8.47 17.57 -20.52
N LYS A 264 8.81 18.36 -19.49
CA LYS A 264 9.71 19.52 -19.61
C LYS A 264 11.16 19.09 -19.92
N THR A 265 11.65 18.00 -19.27
CA THR A 265 12.98 17.45 -19.54
C THR A 265 13.08 16.90 -20.95
N GLY A 266 12.05 16.18 -21.43
CA GLY A 266 11.97 15.71 -22.82
C GLY A 266 11.95 16.86 -23.84
N ARG A 267 11.21 17.95 -23.57
CA ARG A 267 11.20 19.15 -24.42
C ARG A 267 12.54 19.91 -24.42
N ASN A 268 13.22 19.94 -23.29
CA ASN A 268 14.54 20.58 -23.19
C ASN A 268 15.63 19.74 -23.87
N ALA A 269 15.56 18.41 -23.78
CA ALA A 269 16.43 17.51 -24.51
C ALA A 269 16.20 17.62 -26.04
N ALA A 270 14.95 17.71 -26.48
CA ALA A 270 14.63 17.93 -27.89
C ALA A 270 15.09 19.31 -28.39
N LYS A 271 14.97 20.35 -27.58
CA LYS A 271 15.50 21.70 -27.90
C LYS A 271 17.02 21.73 -27.97
N SER A 272 17.74 21.07 -27.04
CA SER A 272 19.21 20.99 -27.11
C SER A 272 19.70 20.15 -28.29
N ALA A 273 18.99 19.08 -28.67
CA ALA A 273 19.30 18.33 -29.89
C ALA A 273 19.06 19.16 -31.14
N ALA A 274 17.97 19.94 -31.21
CA ALA A 274 17.70 20.84 -32.33
C ALA A 274 18.71 21.99 -32.40
N SER A 275 19.18 22.54 -31.29
CA SER A 275 20.20 23.59 -31.27
C SER A 275 21.58 23.08 -31.71
N THR A 276 21.92 21.82 -31.35
CA THR A 276 23.18 21.18 -31.80
C THR A 276 23.14 20.92 -33.32
N LEU A 277 22.00 20.49 -33.86
CA LEU A 277 21.82 20.30 -35.33
C LEU A 277 21.86 21.62 -36.08
N SER A 278 21.28 22.70 -35.56
CA SER A 278 21.36 24.04 -36.17
C SER A 278 22.76 24.65 -36.07
N GLY A 279 23.50 24.37 -35.00
CA GLY A 279 24.90 24.78 -34.82
C GLY A 279 25.85 24.14 -35.84
N THR A 280 25.69 22.85 -36.12
CA THR A 280 26.46 22.11 -37.13
C THR A 280 26.14 22.58 -38.54
N ALA A 281 24.89 22.85 -38.87
CA ALA A 281 24.48 23.41 -40.15
C ALA A 281 25.06 24.84 -40.38
N GLY A 282 25.08 25.68 -39.33
CA GLY A 282 25.69 27.01 -39.37
C GLY A 282 27.21 26.98 -39.56
N ALA A 283 27.90 26.00 -38.92
CA ALA A 283 29.33 25.78 -39.10
C ALA A 283 29.68 25.33 -40.54
N ALA A 284 28.88 24.40 -41.11
CA ALA A 284 29.08 23.95 -42.48
C ALA A 284 28.87 25.06 -43.49
N ALA A 285 27.86 25.93 -43.30
CA ALA A 285 27.62 27.09 -44.13
C ALA A 285 28.76 28.13 -44.04
N LYS A 286 29.38 28.27 -42.88
CA LYS A 286 30.52 29.20 -42.69
C LYS A 286 31.80 28.70 -43.35
N VAL A 287 32.04 27.38 -43.34
CA VAL A 287 33.16 26.73 -44.04
C VAL A 287 32.99 26.81 -45.54
N ALA A 288 31.79 26.60 -46.09
CA ALA A 288 31.49 26.76 -47.50
C ALA A 288 31.72 28.19 -48.01
N LYS A 289 31.40 29.21 -47.20
CA LYS A 289 31.59 30.63 -47.50
C LYS A 289 33.06 31.08 -47.46
N ILE A 290 33.93 30.39 -46.70
CA ILE A 290 35.38 30.62 -46.66
C ILE A 290 36.05 29.98 -47.88
N GLY A 291 35.60 28.79 -48.33
CA GLY A 291 36.11 28.12 -49.53
C GLY A 291 35.86 28.91 -50.85
N ASP A 292 34.74 29.65 -50.91
CA ASP A 292 34.38 30.46 -52.10
C ASP A 292 35.19 31.76 -52.21
N ARG A 293 35.66 32.33 -51.09
CA ARG A 293 36.55 33.52 -51.09
C ARG A 293 38.00 33.23 -51.50
N GLY A 294 38.42 31.95 -51.48
CA GLY A 294 39.76 31.52 -51.90
C GLY A 294 39.91 31.33 -53.40
N ARG A 295 38.83 31.22 -54.18
CA ARG A 295 38.86 30.98 -55.63
C ARG A 295 38.80 32.23 -56.51
N GLY A 296 38.73 33.41 -55.94
CA GLY A 296 38.60 34.68 -56.68
C GLY A 296 39.89 35.52 -56.77
N ARG A 297 41.05 34.93 -56.59
CA ARG A 297 42.34 35.62 -56.79
C ARG A 297 43.34 34.67 -57.47
N PHE A 298 43.20 34.52 -58.80
CA PHE A 298 44.28 34.34 -59.75
C PHE A 298 43.80 34.85 -61.17
#